data_14323e6a6538ece2aadb4095a6de10e7
#
_entry.id   14323e6a6538ece2aadb4095a6de10e7
#
_cell.length_a   1.000
_cell.length_b   1.000
_cell.length_c   1.000
_cell.angle_alpha   90.00
_cell.angle_beta   90.00
_cell.angle_gamma   90.00
#
_symmetry.space_group_name_H-M   'P 1'
#
loop_
_entity.id
_entity.type
_entity.pdbx_description
1 polymer ?
#
loop_
_entity_poly.entity_id
_entity_poly.type
_entity_poly.pdbx_seq_one_letter_code
_entity_poly.pdbx_strand_id
1 'polypeptide(L)'
;MKYQEYNVNQAKGVRLFEAVRLDGMILEKGHILNDEDIIQLKLSGIKRIFGAEMSENDLDYQTALGVIAAKLCGENTAFAVNEDGLCRIVADADGIFVASDDRVAKFNRLSPVLVLNTVPPYAEIKCGEVIAELELTVPVISAAAVDDILHLGPVEVHWGILSFFDVQEFFRIGFCIFVLHFQVSIPDRDQGKPDFIKIPETVVCDIPA
;
A
#
# COMPACT_ATOMS: atom_id res chain seq x y z
N MET A 1 -20.13 6.37 -9.27
CA MET A 1 -20.34 5.35 -8.19
C MET A 1 -21.24 5.92 -7.10
N LYS A 2 -22.23 5.14 -6.60
CA LYS A 2 -23.12 5.54 -5.51
C LYS A 2 -23.33 4.36 -4.55
N TYR A 3 -22.94 4.55 -3.30
CA TYR A 3 -23.24 3.62 -2.21
C TYR A 3 -24.63 3.92 -1.67
N GLN A 4 -25.46 2.92 -1.53
CA GLN A 4 -26.81 3.06 -0.99
C GLN A 4 -27.33 1.76 -0.40
N GLU A 5 -28.43 1.87 0.32
CA GLU A 5 -29.17 0.73 0.82
C GLU A 5 -30.09 0.18 -0.28
N TYR A 6 -30.01 -1.11 -0.54
CA TYR A 6 -30.84 -1.82 -1.52
C TYR A 6 -31.84 -2.74 -0.82
N ASN A 7 -33.03 -2.83 -1.37
CA ASN A 7 -33.93 -3.92 -1.01
C ASN A 7 -33.38 -5.22 -1.60
N VAL A 8 -33.34 -6.30 -0.81
CA VAL A 8 -32.77 -7.60 -1.24
C VAL A 8 -33.42 -8.10 -2.53
N ASN A 9 -34.71 -7.83 -2.77
CA ASN A 9 -35.37 -8.22 -4.03
C ASN A 9 -34.78 -7.56 -5.28
N GLN A 10 -34.09 -6.46 -5.14
CA GLN A 10 -33.54 -5.64 -6.21
C GLN A 10 -32.00 -5.58 -6.16
N ALA A 11 -31.38 -6.39 -5.30
CA ALA A 11 -29.96 -6.31 -5.01
C ALA A 11 -29.10 -7.24 -5.89
N LYS A 12 -29.68 -7.91 -6.90
CA LYS A 12 -28.88 -8.72 -7.84
C LYS A 12 -27.86 -7.84 -8.58
N GLY A 13 -26.60 -8.26 -8.59
CA GLY A 13 -25.50 -7.53 -9.21
C GLY A 13 -24.89 -6.43 -8.33
N VAL A 14 -25.46 -6.16 -7.16
CA VAL A 14 -24.90 -5.24 -6.18
C VAL A 14 -23.67 -5.88 -5.51
N ARG A 15 -22.60 -5.12 -5.33
CA ARG A 15 -21.44 -5.49 -4.52
C ARG A 15 -21.66 -5.10 -3.08
N LEU A 16 -21.47 -6.05 -2.16
CA LEU A 16 -21.60 -5.83 -0.72
C LEU A 16 -20.53 -4.87 -0.21
N PHE A 17 -20.94 -3.90 0.61
CA PHE A 17 -20.02 -2.99 1.28
C PHE A 17 -19.25 -3.65 2.42
N GLU A 18 -19.91 -4.54 3.14
CA GLU A 18 -19.38 -5.30 4.27
C GLU A 18 -19.78 -6.78 4.17
N ALA A 19 -19.07 -7.63 4.90
CA ALA A 19 -19.39 -9.04 4.96
C ALA A 19 -20.74 -9.27 5.65
N VAL A 20 -21.58 -10.13 5.07
CA VAL A 20 -22.89 -10.50 5.60
C VAL A 20 -22.83 -11.95 6.06
N ARG A 21 -23.09 -12.17 7.36
CA ARG A 21 -23.15 -13.51 7.93
C ARG A 21 -24.56 -14.08 7.80
N LEU A 22 -24.64 -15.26 7.19
CA LEU A 22 -25.87 -16.06 7.04
C LEU A 22 -25.70 -17.37 7.80
N ASP A 23 -26.79 -18.13 7.94
CA ASP A 23 -26.74 -19.44 8.57
C ASP A 23 -25.88 -20.40 7.73
N GLY A 24 -24.66 -20.65 8.21
CA GLY A 24 -23.71 -21.60 7.60
C GLY A 24 -22.82 -21.05 6.49
N MET A 25 -22.92 -19.75 6.13
CA MET A 25 -22.05 -19.12 5.14
C MET A 25 -21.81 -17.64 5.44
N ILE A 26 -20.73 -17.10 4.86
CA ILE A 26 -20.42 -15.68 4.91
C ILE A 26 -20.31 -15.17 3.47
N LEU A 27 -21.05 -14.12 3.17
CA LEU A 27 -20.87 -13.35 1.94
C LEU A 27 -19.87 -12.25 2.25
N GLU A 28 -18.69 -12.32 1.66
CA GLU A 28 -17.59 -11.41 1.95
C GLU A 28 -17.82 -10.00 1.41
N LYS A 29 -17.07 -9.02 1.93
CA LYS A 29 -17.01 -7.66 1.38
C LYS A 29 -16.64 -7.72 -0.11
N GLY A 30 -17.35 -6.95 -0.93
CA GLY A 30 -17.11 -6.92 -2.37
C GLY A 30 -17.76 -8.07 -3.15
N HIS A 31 -18.37 -9.04 -2.48
CA HIS A 31 -19.12 -10.13 -3.15
C HIS A 31 -20.26 -9.55 -4.01
N ILE A 32 -20.40 -10.05 -5.25
CA ILE A 32 -21.47 -9.66 -6.16
C ILE A 32 -22.64 -10.57 -5.93
N LEU A 33 -23.77 -10.01 -5.51
CA LEU A 33 -24.97 -10.77 -5.21
C LEU A 33 -25.56 -11.40 -6.48
N ASN A 34 -25.74 -12.71 -6.45
CA ASN A 34 -26.43 -13.49 -7.45
C ASN A 34 -27.83 -13.92 -6.98
N ASP A 35 -28.55 -14.69 -7.79
CA ASP A 35 -29.93 -15.12 -7.47
C ASP A 35 -29.96 -16.06 -6.25
N GLU A 36 -28.96 -16.91 -6.06
CA GLU A 36 -28.87 -17.83 -4.92
C GLU A 36 -28.63 -17.05 -3.62
N ASP A 37 -27.74 -16.06 -3.65
CA ASP A 37 -27.48 -15.17 -2.51
C ASP A 37 -28.75 -14.43 -2.07
N ILE A 38 -29.53 -13.94 -3.05
CA ILE A 38 -30.82 -13.26 -2.79
C ILE A 38 -31.79 -14.19 -2.06
N ILE A 39 -31.83 -15.46 -2.42
CA ILE A 39 -32.67 -16.46 -1.76
C ILE A 39 -32.17 -16.67 -0.32
N GLN A 40 -30.89 -16.86 -0.11
CA GLN A 40 -30.29 -17.07 1.21
C GLN A 40 -30.50 -15.86 2.13
N LEU A 41 -30.29 -14.65 1.63
CA LEU A 41 -30.56 -13.41 2.36
C LEU A 41 -32.02 -13.33 2.84
N LYS A 42 -32.95 -13.71 1.98
CA LYS A 42 -34.39 -13.74 2.33
C LYS A 42 -34.73 -14.80 3.37
N LEU A 43 -34.15 -16.00 3.25
CA LEU A 43 -34.34 -17.08 4.21
C LEU A 43 -33.79 -16.69 5.60
N SER A 44 -32.69 -15.95 5.64
CA SER A 44 -32.10 -15.40 6.87
C SER A 44 -32.83 -14.15 7.39
N GLY A 45 -33.95 -13.75 6.75
CA GLY A 45 -34.75 -12.62 7.18
C GLY A 45 -34.19 -11.24 6.88
N ILE A 46 -33.09 -11.15 6.13
CA ILE A 46 -32.46 -9.89 5.73
C ILE A 46 -33.29 -9.24 4.64
N LYS A 47 -33.73 -8.01 4.88
CA LYS A 47 -34.58 -7.26 3.94
C LYS A 47 -33.86 -6.21 3.14
N ARG A 48 -32.73 -5.72 3.67
CA ARG A 48 -31.92 -4.65 3.09
C ARG A 48 -30.44 -4.96 3.23
N ILE A 49 -29.67 -4.52 2.27
CA ILE A 49 -28.21 -4.61 2.27
C ILE A 49 -27.63 -3.26 1.85
N PHE A 50 -26.41 -2.97 2.28
CA PHE A 50 -25.69 -1.80 1.86
C PHE A 50 -24.61 -2.19 0.85
N GLY A 51 -24.54 -1.48 -0.27
CA GLY A 51 -23.62 -1.83 -1.34
C GLY A 51 -23.58 -0.81 -2.47
N ALA A 52 -22.95 -1.19 -3.56
CA ALA A 52 -22.86 -0.38 -4.77
C ALA A 52 -23.02 -1.24 -6.03
N GLU A 53 -23.63 -0.66 -7.05
CA GLU A 53 -23.54 -1.15 -8.42
C GLU A 53 -22.28 -0.57 -9.08
N MET A 54 -21.53 -1.42 -9.77
CA MET A 54 -20.40 -0.96 -10.59
C MET A 54 -20.87 -0.38 -11.90
N SER A 55 -20.33 0.75 -12.28
CA SER A 55 -20.41 1.30 -13.63
C SER A 55 -19.14 0.96 -14.43
N GLU A 56 -19.16 1.21 -15.74
CA GLU A 56 -18.04 0.95 -16.64
C GLU A 56 -16.74 1.69 -16.24
N ASN A 57 -16.88 2.79 -15.51
CA ASN A 57 -15.75 3.62 -15.06
C ASN A 57 -15.37 3.36 -13.59
N ASP A 58 -15.84 2.28 -13.01
CA ASP A 58 -15.53 1.90 -11.65
C ASP A 58 -14.60 0.66 -11.64
N LEU A 59 -13.73 0.60 -10.65
CA LEU A 59 -12.87 -0.55 -10.38
C LEU A 59 -13.30 -1.22 -9.07
N ASP A 60 -13.25 -2.54 -9.06
CA ASP A 60 -13.35 -3.26 -7.80
C ASP A 60 -12.07 -3.05 -6.96
N TYR A 61 -12.19 -3.25 -5.64
CA TYR A 61 -11.11 -2.98 -4.71
C TYR A 61 -9.84 -3.80 -4.99
N GLN A 62 -9.97 -5.04 -5.47
CA GLN A 62 -8.81 -5.90 -5.76
C GLN A 62 -8.02 -5.35 -6.96
N THR A 63 -8.72 -5.01 -8.03
CA THR A 63 -8.11 -4.40 -9.22
C THR A 63 -7.47 -3.05 -8.86
N ALA A 64 -8.18 -2.21 -8.12
CA ALA A 64 -7.67 -0.90 -7.71
C ALA A 64 -6.44 -1.01 -6.81
N LEU A 65 -6.46 -1.90 -5.81
CA LEU A 65 -5.31 -2.17 -4.93
C LEU A 65 -4.10 -2.68 -5.72
N GLY A 66 -4.31 -3.60 -6.68
CA GLY A 66 -3.24 -4.10 -7.51
C GLY A 66 -2.56 -3.02 -8.34
N VAL A 67 -3.35 -2.12 -8.94
CA VAL A 67 -2.84 -1.01 -9.74
C VAL A 67 -2.07 0.00 -8.86
N ILE A 68 -2.60 0.34 -7.68
CA ILE A 68 -1.95 1.26 -6.74
C ILE A 68 -0.66 0.64 -6.19
N ALA A 69 -0.72 -0.62 -5.74
CA ALA A 69 0.45 -1.31 -5.19
C ALA A 69 1.57 -1.47 -6.21
N ALA A 70 1.26 -1.83 -7.47
CA ALA A 70 2.24 -1.91 -8.53
C ALA A 70 3.00 -0.60 -8.76
N LYS A 71 2.34 0.53 -8.50
CA LYS A 71 2.96 1.85 -8.61
C LYS A 71 3.72 2.27 -7.36
N LEU A 72 3.34 1.76 -6.20
CA LEU A 72 4.00 2.04 -4.93
C LEU A 72 5.24 1.17 -4.70
N CYS A 73 5.26 -0.05 -5.22
CA CYS A 73 6.40 -0.94 -5.09
C CYS A 73 7.67 -0.30 -5.64
N GLY A 74 8.70 -0.26 -4.81
CA GLY A 74 10.04 0.19 -5.14
C GLY A 74 11.00 -0.99 -5.35
N GLU A 75 12.29 -0.71 -5.25
CA GLU A 75 13.34 -1.73 -5.35
C GLU A 75 13.22 -2.78 -4.25
N ASN A 76 13.49 -4.03 -4.58
CA ASN A 76 13.46 -5.19 -3.67
C ASN A 76 12.13 -5.34 -2.92
N THR A 77 11.01 -4.99 -3.56
CA THR A 77 9.67 -5.17 -3.00
C THR A 77 8.73 -5.86 -3.99
N ALA A 78 7.87 -6.72 -3.47
CA ALA A 78 6.81 -7.37 -4.22
C ALA A 78 5.47 -7.17 -3.50
N PHE A 79 4.34 -7.39 -4.18
CA PHE A 79 3.04 -7.28 -3.56
C PHE A 79 2.11 -8.44 -3.92
N ALA A 80 1.16 -8.69 -3.04
CA ALA A 80 0.07 -9.61 -3.27
C ALA A 80 -1.24 -9.01 -2.75
N VAL A 81 -2.28 -9.06 -3.58
CA VAL A 81 -3.65 -8.68 -3.18
C VAL A 81 -4.36 -9.94 -2.73
N ASN A 82 -4.83 -9.94 -1.49
CA ASN A 82 -5.51 -11.07 -0.89
C ASN A 82 -7.03 -10.94 -1.03
N GLU A 83 -7.72 -12.07 -0.82
CA GLU A 83 -9.19 -12.12 -0.84
C GLU A 83 -9.84 -11.34 0.30
N ASP A 84 -9.11 -11.11 1.41
CA ASP A 84 -9.55 -10.30 2.56
C ASP A 84 -9.65 -8.80 2.28
N GLY A 85 -9.23 -8.35 1.10
CA GLY A 85 -9.26 -6.95 0.71
C GLY A 85 -8.04 -6.15 1.15
N LEU A 86 -6.99 -6.84 1.58
CA LEU A 86 -5.69 -6.27 1.91
C LEU A 86 -4.70 -6.56 0.78
N CYS A 87 -3.92 -5.55 0.44
CA CYS A 87 -2.73 -5.73 -0.38
C CYS A 87 -1.51 -5.68 0.54
N ARG A 88 -0.78 -6.78 0.62
CA ARG A 88 0.48 -6.87 1.38
C ARG A 88 1.65 -6.65 0.47
N ILE A 89 2.52 -5.74 0.87
CA ILE A 89 3.79 -5.49 0.22
C ILE A 89 4.87 -6.13 1.07
N VAL A 90 5.67 -6.97 0.45
CA VAL A 90 6.70 -7.79 1.09
C VAL A 90 8.08 -7.42 0.58
N ALA A 91 9.08 -7.60 1.43
CA ALA A 91 10.47 -7.47 1.03
C ALA A 91 10.89 -8.67 0.18
N ASP A 92 11.58 -8.40 -0.93
CA ASP A 92 12.15 -9.43 -1.83
C ASP A 92 13.65 -9.66 -1.55
N ALA A 93 14.21 -8.96 -0.57
CA ALA A 93 15.59 -9.10 -0.11
C ALA A 93 15.72 -8.77 1.38
N ASP A 94 16.78 -9.27 2.02
CA ASP A 94 17.21 -8.84 3.35
C ASP A 94 17.76 -7.42 3.25
N GLY A 95 17.43 -6.55 4.21
CA GLY A 95 17.93 -5.18 4.16
C GLY A 95 17.32 -4.25 5.20
N ILE A 96 17.29 -2.99 4.87
CA ILE A 96 16.73 -1.91 5.69
C ILE A 96 15.58 -1.27 4.91
N PHE A 97 14.42 -1.15 5.57
CA PHE A 97 13.27 -0.45 4.99
C PHE A 97 13.51 1.06 4.99
N VAL A 98 13.47 1.66 3.80
CA VAL A 98 13.64 3.10 3.63
C VAL A 98 12.31 3.71 3.22
N ALA A 99 11.74 4.50 4.10
CA ALA A 99 10.51 5.27 3.86
C ALA A 99 10.55 6.57 4.67
N SER A 100 9.64 7.47 4.36
CA SER A 100 9.45 8.72 5.11
C SER A 100 8.05 8.74 5.74
N ASP A 101 7.98 8.86 7.06
CA ASP A 101 6.71 8.95 7.80
C ASP A 101 5.83 10.09 7.31
N ASP A 102 6.41 11.25 7.01
CA ASP A 102 5.67 12.40 6.49
C ASP A 102 5.02 12.09 5.13
N ARG A 103 5.69 11.30 4.30
CA ARG A 103 5.17 10.90 2.98
C ARG A 103 4.05 9.87 3.11
N VAL A 104 4.20 8.88 3.98
CA VAL A 104 3.13 7.92 4.29
C VAL A 104 1.90 8.66 4.84
N ALA A 105 2.10 9.60 5.75
CA ALA A 105 1.02 10.42 6.29
C ALA A 105 0.34 11.30 5.22
N LYS A 106 1.09 11.84 4.27
CA LYS A 106 0.52 12.59 3.14
C LYS A 106 -0.27 11.67 2.22
N PHE A 107 0.27 10.51 1.88
CA PHE A 107 -0.42 9.51 1.06
C PHE A 107 -1.78 9.14 1.65
N ASN A 108 -1.84 8.85 2.96
CA ASN A 108 -3.09 8.55 3.67
C ASN A 108 -4.10 9.70 3.68
N ARG A 109 -3.68 10.93 3.35
CA ARG A 109 -4.59 12.09 3.21
C ARG A 109 -5.13 12.28 1.80
N LEU A 110 -4.59 11.56 0.79
CA LEU A 110 -5.04 11.69 -0.59
C LEU A 110 -6.48 11.21 -0.76
N SER A 111 -6.86 10.17 -0.03
CA SER A 111 -8.20 9.61 -0.11
C SER A 111 -8.65 9.08 1.25
N PRO A 112 -9.87 9.41 1.70
CA PRO A 112 -10.40 8.91 2.97
C PRO A 112 -10.71 7.41 2.96
N VAL A 113 -10.69 6.79 1.78
CA VAL A 113 -11.01 5.36 1.62
C VAL A 113 -9.78 4.50 1.40
N LEU A 114 -8.59 5.10 1.38
CA LEU A 114 -7.31 4.41 1.19
C LEU A 114 -6.47 4.53 2.45
N VAL A 115 -5.99 3.40 2.96
CA VAL A 115 -5.14 3.32 4.16
C VAL A 115 -3.86 2.57 3.82
N LEU A 116 -2.72 3.19 4.08
CA LEU A 116 -1.40 2.61 3.96
C LEU A 116 -0.74 2.56 5.35
N ASN A 117 -0.45 1.36 5.83
CA ASN A 117 0.33 1.13 7.03
C ASN A 117 1.69 0.57 6.64
N THR A 118 2.75 1.02 7.31
CA THR A 118 4.11 0.54 7.04
C THR A 118 4.80 0.15 8.34
N VAL A 119 5.82 -0.70 8.24
CA VAL A 119 6.79 -0.85 9.32
C VAL A 119 7.53 0.48 9.55
N PRO A 120 8.14 0.68 10.73
CA PRO A 120 8.91 1.90 10.99
C PRO A 120 10.05 2.08 9.98
N PRO A 121 10.34 3.33 9.57
CA PRO A 121 11.50 3.63 8.76
C PRO A 121 12.79 3.11 9.40
N TYR A 122 13.70 2.63 8.56
CA TYR A 122 15.01 2.06 8.95
C TYR A 122 14.92 0.77 9.77
N ALA A 123 13.77 0.09 9.79
CA ALA A 123 13.68 -1.25 10.35
C ALA A 123 14.54 -2.24 9.56
N GLU A 124 15.22 -3.13 10.26
CA GLU A 124 15.86 -4.30 9.64
C GLU A 124 14.78 -5.29 9.20
N ILE A 125 14.82 -5.70 7.95
CA ILE A 125 13.81 -6.53 7.31
C ILE A 125 14.47 -7.77 6.70
N LYS A 126 13.77 -8.89 6.79
CA LYS A 126 14.14 -10.13 6.11
C LYS A 126 13.30 -10.35 4.86
N CYS A 127 13.89 -11.02 3.88
CA CYS A 127 13.17 -11.45 2.69
C CYS A 127 11.89 -12.21 3.06
N GLY A 128 10.76 -11.84 2.46
CA GLY A 128 9.44 -12.39 2.74
C GLY A 128 8.67 -11.69 3.87
N GLU A 129 9.28 -10.77 4.62
CA GLU A 129 8.55 -10.00 5.65
C GLU A 129 7.61 -8.96 5.03
N VAL A 130 6.44 -8.80 5.65
CA VAL A 130 5.49 -7.76 5.27
C VAL A 130 6.00 -6.40 5.75
N ILE A 131 6.23 -5.49 4.81
CA ILE A 131 6.74 -4.13 5.08
C ILE A 131 5.65 -3.08 5.03
N ALA A 132 4.55 -3.37 4.32
CA ALA A 132 3.41 -2.48 4.27
C ALA A 132 2.11 -3.25 3.97
N GLU A 133 1.01 -2.68 4.43
CA GLU A 133 -0.35 -3.11 4.11
C GLU A 133 -1.13 -1.93 3.54
N LEU A 134 -1.73 -2.16 2.38
CA LEU A 134 -2.58 -1.20 1.70
C LEU A 134 -4.02 -1.74 1.70
N GLU A 135 -4.96 -0.94 2.17
CA GLU A 135 -6.37 -1.28 2.27
C GLU A 135 -7.24 -0.24 1.58
N LEU A 136 -8.24 -0.70 0.84
CA LEU A 136 -9.39 0.10 0.45
C LEU A 136 -10.58 -0.24 1.34
N THR A 137 -11.09 0.76 2.06
CA THR A 137 -12.23 0.59 2.97
C THR A 137 -13.55 0.36 2.22
N VAL A 138 -13.56 0.63 0.92
CA VAL A 138 -14.74 0.50 0.04
C VAL A 138 -14.55 -0.65 -0.96
N PRO A 139 -15.61 -1.36 -1.35
CA PRO A 139 -15.52 -2.48 -2.29
C PRO A 139 -15.41 -2.06 -3.76
N VAL A 140 -15.72 -0.81 -4.07
CA VAL A 140 -15.67 -0.24 -5.43
C VAL A 140 -15.13 1.19 -5.33
N ILE A 141 -14.33 1.61 -6.29
CA ILE A 141 -13.78 2.96 -6.39
C ILE A 141 -13.84 3.42 -7.85
N SER A 142 -14.02 4.71 -8.10
CA SER A 142 -13.98 5.22 -9.48
C SER A 142 -12.57 5.20 -10.05
N ALA A 143 -12.43 4.88 -11.33
CA ALA A 143 -11.14 4.91 -12.02
C ALA A 143 -10.48 6.29 -11.91
N ALA A 144 -11.26 7.38 -12.00
CA ALA A 144 -10.75 8.73 -11.83
C ALA A 144 -10.11 8.95 -10.44
N ALA A 145 -10.70 8.42 -9.36
CA ALA A 145 -10.12 8.54 -8.03
C ALA A 145 -8.82 7.72 -7.90
N VAL A 146 -8.73 6.58 -8.57
CA VAL A 146 -7.49 5.80 -8.65
C VAL A 146 -6.43 6.56 -9.44
N ASP A 147 -6.79 7.17 -10.56
CA ASP A 147 -5.88 8.00 -11.35
C ASP A 147 -5.34 9.18 -10.54
N ASP A 148 -6.18 9.87 -9.77
CA ASP A 148 -5.74 10.94 -8.86
C ASP A 148 -4.72 10.41 -7.82
N ILE A 149 -4.97 9.25 -7.22
CA ILE A 149 -4.06 8.60 -6.29
C ILE A 149 -2.73 8.26 -6.99
N LEU A 150 -2.78 7.73 -8.21
CA LEU A 150 -1.59 7.37 -8.98
C LEU A 150 -0.75 8.56 -9.42
N HIS A 151 -1.38 9.72 -9.65
CA HIS A 151 -0.66 10.95 -9.99
C HIS A 151 -0.01 11.61 -8.78
N LEU A 152 -0.67 11.60 -7.63
CA LEU A 152 -0.21 12.27 -6.42
C LEU A 152 0.60 11.34 -5.51
N GLY A 153 0.18 10.08 -5.37
CA GLY A 153 0.76 9.12 -4.42
C GLY A 153 2.22 8.78 -4.68
N PRO A 154 2.63 8.33 -5.88
CA PRO A 154 4.01 7.90 -6.14
C PRO A 154 5.04 9.02 -6.07
N VAL A 155 4.62 10.27 -6.30
CA VAL A 155 5.48 11.45 -6.13
C VAL A 155 5.76 11.69 -4.64
N GLU A 156 4.82 11.34 -3.79
CA GLU A 156 4.91 11.56 -2.34
C GLU A 156 5.58 10.41 -1.59
N VAL A 157 5.47 9.17 -2.10
CA VAL A 157 5.99 7.99 -1.41
C VAL A 157 7.10 7.33 -2.24
N HIS A 158 8.35 7.60 -1.88
CA HIS A 158 9.49 6.82 -2.32
C HIS A 158 9.92 5.89 -1.20
N TRP A 159 9.86 4.61 -1.44
CA TRP A 159 10.27 3.59 -0.49
C TRP A 159 10.89 2.40 -1.20
N GLY A 160 11.52 1.54 -0.43
CA GLY A 160 12.14 0.31 -0.92
C GLY A 160 12.94 -0.36 0.17
N ILE A 161 13.54 -1.48 -0.18
CA ILE A 161 14.50 -2.18 0.68
C ILE A 161 15.90 -1.91 0.13
N LEU A 162 16.71 -1.25 0.94
CA LEU A 162 18.15 -1.18 0.69
C LEU A 162 18.76 -2.51 1.13
N SER A 163 19.07 -3.39 0.17
CA SER A 163 19.59 -4.71 0.49
C SER A 163 21.00 -4.64 1.09
N PHE A 164 21.33 -5.58 1.96
CA PHE A 164 22.69 -5.68 2.50
C PHE A 164 23.73 -6.02 1.43
N PHE A 165 23.30 -6.68 0.36
CA PHE A 165 24.15 -6.95 -0.78
C PHE A 165 24.54 -5.67 -1.52
N ASP A 166 23.57 -4.79 -1.76
CA ASP A 166 23.81 -3.49 -2.39
C ASP A 166 24.74 -2.63 -1.54
N VAL A 167 24.59 -2.68 -0.21
CA VAL A 167 25.46 -1.97 0.71
C VAL A 167 26.89 -2.50 0.62
N GLN A 168 27.11 -3.83 0.54
CA GLN A 168 28.44 -4.42 0.42
C GLN A 168 29.10 -4.12 -0.93
N GLU A 169 28.37 -4.21 -2.03
CA GLU A 169 28.85 -3.80 -3.36
C GLU A 169 29.20 -2.32 -3.38
N PHE A 170 28.41 -1.50 -2.73
CA PHE A 170 28.61 -0.07 -2.63
C PHE A 170 29.92 0.28 -1.91
N PHE A 171 30.23 -0.38 -0.81
CA PHE A 171 31.53 -0.24 -0.15
C PHE A 171 32.69 -0.74 -1.01
N ARG A 172 32.44 -1.68 -1.91
CA ARG A 172 33.46 -2.25 -2.81
C ARG A 172 33.76 -1.36 -4.02
N ILE A 173 32.80 -0.57 -4.50
CA ILE A 173 32.94 0.31 -5.67
C ILE A 173 33.46 1.71 -5.31
N GLY A 174 33.51 2.04 -4.05
CA GLY A 174 34.18 3.25 -3.54
C GLY A 174 33.24 4.28 -2.94
N PHE A 175 33.65 4.68 -1.78
CA PHE A 175 33.09 5.64 -0.85
C PHE A 175 32.56 6.96 -1.44
N CYS A 176 32.95 7.33 -2.67
CA CYS A 176 32.59 8.63 -3.27
C CYS A 176 31.14 8.76 -3.72
N ILE A 177 30.45 7.68 -4.03
CA ILE A 177 29.06 7.77 -4.57
C ILE A 177 28.04 7.78 -3.43
N PHE A 178 28.34 7.14 -2.30
CA PHE A 178 27.48 7.08 -1.13
C PHE A 178 27.18 8.47 -0.53
N VAL A 179 28.15 9.35 -0.52
CA VAL A 179 27.98 10.73 -0.02
C VAL A 179 27.03 11.54 -0.90
N LEU A 180 26.96 11.26 -2.20
CA LEU A 180 26.11 12.00 -3.13
C LEU A 180 24.64 11.55 -3.10
N HIS A 181 24.34 10.30 -2.73
CA HIS A 181 22.96 9.81 -2.66
C HIS A 181 22.33 10.03 -1.28
N PHE A 182 23.10 10.06 -0.22
CA PHE A 182 22.63 10.41 1.13
C PHE A 182 22.47 11.92 1.35
N GLN A 183 22.81 12.73 0.35
CA GLN A 183 22.51 14.17 0.34
C GLN A 183 21.04 14.49 0.06
N VAL A 184 20.14 13.51 0.18
CA VAL A 184 18.71 13.73 0.24
C VAL A 184 18.35 14.26 1.63
N SER A 185 18.51 15.60 1.74
CA SER A 185 17.71 16.48 2.59
C SER A 185 17.26 15.89 3.94
N ILE A 186 18.14 15.92 4.94
CA ILE A 186 17.68 16.15 6.30
C ILE A 186 17.31 17.64 6.34
N PRO A 187 16.03 18.01 6.45
CA PRO A 187 15.70 19.42 6.65
C PRO A 187 16.20 19.80 8.04
N ASP A 188 17.20 20.67 8.07
CA ASP A 188 17.64 21.31 9.29
C ASP A 188 16.48 22.11 9.88
N ARG A 189 16.23 21.91 11.17
CA ARG A 189 15.15 22.55 11.92
C ARG A 189 15.42 24.02 12.24
N ASP A 190 16.62 24.49 12.01
CA ASP A 190 16.96 25.89 12.22
C ASP A 190 18.03 26.37 11.25
N GLN A 191 17.61 27.39 10.46
CA GLN A 191 18.48 28.28 9.69
C GLN A 191 19.30 27.70 8.51
N GLY A 192 18.70 27.58 7.38
CA GLY A 192 19.14 28.10 6.08
C GLY A 192 20.55 27.85 5.54
N LYS A 193 21.37 26.98 6.14
CA LYS A 193 22.64 26.52 5.58
C LYS A 193 22.85 25.05 5.91
N PRO A 194 23.19 24.20 4.92
CA PRO A 194 23.56 22.84 5.19
C PRO A 194 24.93 22.81 5.88
N ASP A 195 24.94 22.39 7.15
CA ASP A 195 26.17 22.04 7.82
C ASP A 195 26.65 20.67 7.29
N PHE A 196 27.76 20.71 6.57
CA PHE A 196 28.46 19.50 6.15
C PHE A 196 29.06 18.83 7.38
N ILE A 197 28.62 17.63 7.72
CA ILE A 197 29.33 16.78 8.68
C ILE A 197 30.69 16.47 8.07
N LYS A 198 31.73 17.12 8.59
CA LYS A 198 33.13 16.74 8.30
C LYS A 198 33.37 15.38 8.95
N ILE A 199 33.40 14.33 8.14
CA ILE A 199 33.88 13.04 8.56
C ILE A 199 35.43 13.19 8.70
N PRO A 200 36.01 12.79 9.84
CA PRO A 200 37.47 12.84 9.99
C PRO A 200 38.14 11.98 8.93
N GLU A 201 39.19 12.50 8.33
CA GLU A 201 39.99 11.89 7.22
C GLU A 201 40.71 10.57 7.59
N THR A 202 40.45 9.97 8.72
CA THR A 202 41.20 8.81 9.21
C THR A 202 40.27 7.69 9.69
N VAL A 203 39.66 6.98 8.76
CA VAL A 203 39.32 5.57 8.95
C VAL A 203 39.82 4.81 7.72
N VAL A 204 41.11 4.60 7.68
CA VAL A 204 41.74 3.59 6.81
C VAL A 204 41.53 2.25 7.51
N CYS A 205 40.58 1.46 7.05
CA CYS A 205 40.52 0.05 7.42
C CYS A 205 41.59 -0.68 6.61
N ASP A 206 42.67 -1.06 7.26
CA ASP A 206 43.64 -2.02 6.73
C ASP A 206 42.92 -3.35 6.52
N ILE A 207 42.72 -3.74 5.26
CA ILE A 207 42.28 -5.07 4.89
C ILE A 207 43.50 -5.93 4.72
N PRO A 208 43.70 -6.99 5.52
CA PRO A 208 44.78 -7.92 5.29
C PRO A 208 44.56 -8.68 3.97
N ALA A 209 45.68 -8.87 3.24
CA ALA A 209 45.78 -9.53 1.94
C ALA A 209 45.34 -11.02 1.97
#